data_4f49fc81c73f2046fa6bc417c2acb084
#
_entry.id   4f49fc81c73f2046fa6bc417c2acb084
#
_cell.length_a   1.000
_cell.length_b   1.000
_cell.length_c   1.000
_cell.angle_alpha   90.00
_cell.angle_beta   90.00
_cell.angle_gamma   90.00
#
_symmetry.space_group_name_H-M   'P 1'
#
loop_
_entity.id
_entity.type
_entity.pdbx_description
1 polymer ?
#
loop_
_entity_poly.entity_id
_entity_poly.type
_entity_poly.pdbx_seq_one_letter_code
_entity_poly.pdbx_strand_id
1 'polypeptide(L)' 'MEYQFKTNINCGGCIAKIAPFINANKGIQKWKVDTSNPAKILIIETENLSGDEVRQIVETAGFKAEAVNEK' A
#
# COMPACT_ATOMS: atom_id res chain seq x y z
N MET A 1 8.16 9.82 -4.95
CA MET A 1 8.34 9.63 -3.51
C MET A 1 7.85 8.24 -3.13
N GLU A 2 8.50 7.65 -2.17
CA GLU A 2 8.16 6.30 -1.74
C GLU A 2 7.53 6.34 -0.36
N TYR A 3 6.44 5.63 -0.21
CA TYR A 3 5.77 5.50 1.09
C TYR A 3 5.75 4.04 1.48
N GLN A 4 5.93 3.78 2.76
CA GLN A 4 5.87 2.44 3.29
C GLN A 4 4.81 2.39 4.37
N PHE A 5 3.97 1.36 4.31
CA PHE A 5 2.89 1.20 5.27
C PHE A 5 2.92 -0.20 5.84
N LYS A 6 2.70 -0.27 7.14
CA LYS A 6 2.50 -1.53 7.82
C LYS A 6 1.05 -1.94 7.63
N THR A 7 0.83 -3.11 7.05
CA THR A 7 -0.52 -3.53 6.72
C THR A 7 -0.80 -4.91 7.28
N ASN A 8 -2.05 -5.36 7.06
CA ASN A 8 -2.41 -6.73 7.39
C ASN A 8 -2.62 -7.57 6.13
N ILE A 9 -1.97 -7.18 5.05
CA ILE A 9 -2.01 -7.94 3.80
C ILE A 9 -1.02 -9.09 3.94
N ASN A 10 -1.53 -10.30 4.17
CA ASN A 10 -0.63 -11.40 4.48
C ASN A 10 -0.76 -12.60 3.57
N CYS A 11 -1.34 -12.44 2.41
CA CYS A 11 -1.44 -13.56 1.47
C CYS A 11 -1.60 -13.04 0.04
N GLY A 12 -1.37 -13.94 -0.91
CA GLY A 12 -1.48 -13.57 -2.32
C GLY A 12 -2.89 -13.17 -2.72
N GLY A 13 -3.89 -13.79 -2.11
CA GLY A 13 -5.27 -13.42 -2.38
C GLY A 13 -5.57 -12.00 -1.93
N CYS A 14 -4.96 -11.59 -0.84
CA CYS A 14 -5.15 -10.22 -0.36
C CYS A 14 -4.51 -9.23 -1.31
N ILE A 15 -3.33 -9.57 -1.82
CA ILE A 15 -2.67 -8.70 -2.78
C ILE A 15 -3.52 -8.57 -4.03
N ALA A 16 -4.08 -9.67 -4.51
CA ALA A 16 -4.93 -9.64 -5.69
C ALA A 16 -6.18 -8.80 -5.44
N LYS A 17 -6.64 -8.76 -4.20
CA LYS A 17 -7.83 -7.99 -3.88
C LYS A 17 -7.56 -6.49 -3.88
N ILE A 18 -6.40 -6.10 -3.41
CA ILE A 18 -6.07 -4.67 -3.33
C ILE A 18 -5.53 -4.13 -4.65
N ALA A 19 -5.00 -4.99 -5.50
CA ALA A 19 -4.37 -4.56 -6.74
C ALA A 19 -5.31 -3.70 -7.60
N PRO A 20 -6.59 -4.06 -7.81
CA PRO A 20 -7.45 -3.23 -8.63
C PRO A 20 -7.62 -1.82 -8.06
N PHE A 21 -7.65 -1.71 -6.74
CA PHE A 21 -7.80 -0.39 -6.12
C PHE A 21 -6.58 0.47 -6.36
N ILE A 22 -5.40 -0.10 -6.26
CA ILE A 22 -4.17 0.65 -6.46
C ILE A 22 -3.97 0.94 -7.94
N ASN A 23 -4.21 -0.04 -8.79
CA ASN A 23 -4.02 0.14 -10.23
C ASN A 23 -5.01 1.13 -10.83
N ALA A 24 -6.16 1.28 -10.22
CA ALA A 24 -7.13 2.27 -10.69
C ALA A 24 -6.67 3.69 -10.39
N ASN A 25 -5.68 3.84 -9.54
CA ASN A 25 -5.21 5.16 -9.14
C ASN A 25 -4.00 5.53 -9.98
N LYS A 26 -4.17 6.48 -10.86
CA LYS A 26 -3.12 6.82 -11.81
C LYS A 26 -1.94 7.54 -11.18
N GLY A 27 -2.11 8.02 -9.95
CA GLY A 27 -1.03 8.70 -9.27
C GLY A 27 0.04 7.76 -8.75
N ILE A 28 -0.25 6.47 -8.69
CA ILE A 28 0.71 5.49 -8.18
C ILE A 28 1.52 4.92 -9.33
N GLN A 29 2.83 5.08 -9.24
CA GLN A 29 3.72 4.60 -10.30
C GLN A 29 4.11 3.16 -10.12
N LYS A 30 4.41 2.77 -8.89
CA LYS A 30 4.79 1.40 -8.58
C LYS A 30 4.34 1.06 -7.18
N TRP A 31 4.14 -0.22 -6.93
CA TRP A 31 3.78 -0.69 -5.60
C TRP A 31 4.15 -2.14 -5.47
N LYS A 32 4.40 -2.56 -4.25
CA LYS A 32 4.59 -3.97 -3.96
C LYS A 32 4.37 -4.21 -2.48
N VAL A 33 4.16 -5.46 -2.12
CA VAL A 33 3.96 -5.85 -0.72
C VAL A 33 5.06 -6.82 -0.35
N ASP A 34 5.77 -6.51 0.73
CA ASP A 34 6.82 -7.37 1.25
C ASP A 34 6.21 -8.32 2.26
N THR A 35 5.76 -9.46 1.79
CA THR A 35 5.09 -10.43 2.65
C THR A 35 6.08 -11.25 3.47
N SER A 36 7.35 -11.22 3.14
CA SER A 36 8.32 -11.91 3.96
C SER A 36 8.63 -11.13 5.24
N ASN A 37 8.23 -9.87 5.30
CA ASN A 37 8.37 -9.08 6.51
C ASN A 37 7.16 -9.33 7.40
N PRO A 38 7.35 -9.62 8.70
CA PRO A 38 6.20 -9.85 9.58
C PRO A 38 5.21 -8.68 9.61
N ALA A 39 5.69 -7.47 9.35
CA ALA A 39 4.83 -6.30 9.33
C ALA A 39 4.06 -6.16 8.02
N LYS A 40 4.34 -6.99 7.04
CA LYS A 40 3.64 -6.96 5.75
C LYS A 40 3.65 -5.57 5.16
N ILE A 41 4.85 -5.10 4.86
CA ILE A 41 5.05 -3.72 4.43
C ILE A 41 4.57 -3.53 2.99
N LEU A 42 3.71 -2.55 2.81
CA LEU A 42 3.27 -2.14 1.48
C LEU A 42 4.12 -0.94 1.06
N ILE A 43 4.80 -1.08 -0.06
CA ILE A 43 5.66 -0.03 -0.57
C ILE A 43 5.02 0.56 -1.81
N ILE A 44 4.82 1.87 -1.80
CA ILE A 44 4.16 2.54 -2.91
C ILE A 44 5.01 3.71 -3.37
N GLU A 45 5.28 3.77 -4.67
CA GLU A 45 5.98 4.88 -5.28
C GLU A 45 4.99 5.78 -5.99
N THR A 46 4.96 7.05 -5.60
CA THR A 46 4.08 8.01 -6.22
C THR A 46 4.69 9.39 -6.09
N GLU A 47 4.36 10.27 -7.02
CA GLU A 47 4.81 11.65 -6.94
C GLU A 47 3.65 12.61 -6.73
N ASN A 48 2.44 12.12 -6.90
CA ASN A 48 1.27 12.99 -6.88
C ASN A 48 0.40 12.81 -5.65
N LEU A 49 0.54 11.70 -4.96
CA LEU A 49 -0.33 11.40 -3.83
C LEU A 49 0.40 11.61 -2.53
N SER A 50 -0.34 12.02 -1.51
CA SER A 50 0.20 12.09 -0.17
C SER A 50 0.08 10.73 0.51
N GLY A 51 0.76 10.58 1.65
CA GLY A 51 0.66 9.36 2.42
C GLY A 51 -0.76 9.09 2.86
N ASP A 52 -1.50 10.14 3.21
CA ASP A 52 -2.89 9.96 3.63
C ASP A 52 -3.75 9.41 2.51
N GLU A 53 -3.52 9.88 1.29
CA GLU A 53 -4.30 9.39 0.16
C GLU A 53 -4.00 7.94 -0.11
N VAL A 54 -2.74 7.55 -0.02
CA VAL A 54 -2.36 6.16 -0.23
C VAL A 54 -3.00 5.29 0.85
N ARG A 55 -2.95 5.75 2.10
CA ARG A 55 -3.55 5.00 3.19
C ARG A 55 -5.05 4.81 2.97
N GLN A 56 -5.72 5.84 2.48
CA GLN A 56 -7.15 5.74 2.22
C GLN A 56 -7.46 4.72 1.15
N ILE A 57 -6.61 4.62 0.14
CA ILE A 57 -6.81 3.61 -0.89
C ILE A 57 -6.79 2.21 -0.28
N VAL A 58 -5.82 1.97 0.59
CA VAL A 58 -5.70 0.67 1.25
C VAL A 58 -6.92 0.41 2.12
N GLU A 59 -7.35 1.40 2.88
CA GLU A 59 -8.49 1.23 3.76
C GLU A 59 -9.78 1.02 3.00
N THR A 60 -9.91 1.67 1.86
CA THR A 60 -11.09 1.48 1.01
C THR A 60 -11.16 0.05 0.52
N ALA A 61 -10.01 -0.57 0.30
CA ALA A 61 -9.98 -1.97 -0.13
C ALA A 61 -10.29 -2.94 1.01
N GLY A 62 -10.41 -2.44 2.23
CA GLY A 62 -10.76 -3.30 3.36
C GLY A 62 -9.58 -3.74 4.20
N PHE A 63 -8.42 -3.11 4.01
CA PHE A 63 -7.23 -3.45 4.78
C PHE A 63 -6.82 -2.30 5.67
N LYS A 64 -5.90 -2.56 6.57
CA LYS A 64 -5.36 -1.55 7.45
C LYS A 64 -4.00 -1.10 6.95
N ALA A 65 -3.69 0.17 7.16
CA ALA A 65 -2.40 0.71 6.77
C ALA A 65 -1.95 1.73 7.80
N GLU A 66 -0.71 1.59 8.22
CA GLU A 66 -0.08 2.54 9.14
C GLU A 66 1.23 3.01 8.53
N ALA A 67 1.45 4.30 8.51
CA ALA A 67 2.70 4.84 7.99
C ALA A 67 3.86 4.35 8.84
N VAL A 68 4.82 3.72 8.18
CA VAL A 68 5.99 3.19 8.85
C VAL A 68 7.17 4.08 8.67
N ASN A 69 7.14 4.82 7.67
CA ASN A 69 8.24 5.56 7.24
C ASN A 69 8.75 6.55 8.17
N GLU A 70 9.77 6.59 8.33
CA GLU A 70 10.21 7.46 9.05
C GLU A 70 11.25 8.03 8.58
N LYS A 71 11.61 8.34 8.28
CA LYS A 71 12.52 8.83 7.92
C LYS A 71 12.57 9.54 7.70
#